data_80142c7fc74b47135e111380f38c0ed4
#
_entry.id   80142c7fc74b47135e111380f38c0ed4
#
_cell.length_a   1.000
_cell.length_b   1.000
_cell.length_c   1.000
_cell.angle_alpha   90.00
_cell.angle_beta   90.00
_cell.angle_gamma   90.00
#
_symmetry.space_group_name_H-M   'P 1'
#
loop_
_entity.id
_entity.type
_entity.pdbx_description
1 polymer ?
#
loop_
_entity_poly.entity_id
_entity_poly.type
_entity_poly.pdbx_seq_one_letter_code
_entity_poly.pdbx_strand_id
1 'polypeptide(L)'
;MPMSDLSATRQKPPQNSPSTLGDVLYAKLKPKVLERDWAALVQSIASGDELALHALYGMSHRFVFTLAMRITANRETAEEVTLDVFHDVWRRASGYDPANGTVLGWIMNQARSRAIDRLRFESRKSAATEAMSSH
;
A
#
# COMPACT_ATOMS: atom_id res chain seq x y z
N MET A 1 -11.61 42.41 -3.83
CA MET A 1 -11.60 41.82 -3.74
C MET A 1 -11.34 40.86 -4.25
N PRO A 2 -11.13 40.56 -4.50
CA PRO A 2 -10.86 39.70 -5.04
C PRO A 2 -10.55 38.54 -4.64
N MET A 3 -10.43 38.27 -4.00
CA MET A 3 -10.22 37.27 -3.46
C MET A 3 -10.73 36.18 -3.94
N SER A 4 -11.43 36.32 -4.25
CA SER A 4 -12.06 35.31 -4.65
C SER A 4 -11.34 34.58 -5.59
N ASP A 5 -10.74 35.11 -6.16
CA ASP A 5 -10.11 34.48 -7.07
C ASP A 5 -9.29 33.53 -6.65
N LEU A 6 -8.92 33.63 -5.64
CA LEU A 6 -8.15 32.75 -5.21
C LEU A 6 -8.73 31.55 -5.31
N SER A 7 -9.74 31.46 -4.99
CA SER A 7 -10.27 30.23 -4.91
C SER A 7 -10.23 29.61 -6.20
N ALA A 8 -10.38 30.30 -7.11
CA ALA A 8 -10.41 29.68 -8.30
C ALA A 8 -9.23 28.99 -8.56
N THR A 9 -8.27 29.57 -8.14
CA THR A 9 -7.16 28.99 -8.54
C THR A 9 -7.01 27.72 -8.04
N ARG A 10 -7.54 27.51 -7.12
CA ARG A 10 -7.23 26.43 -6.58
C ARG A 10 -7.76 25.46 -7.23
N GLN A 11 -7.88 25.31 -8.16
CA GLN A 11 -8.36 24.52 -8.63
C GLN A 11 -8.00 23.42 -8.74
N LYS A 12 -8.08 22.84 -9.01
CA LYS A 12 -7.94 21.73 -9.00
C LYS A 12 -7.08 21.19 -9.88
N PRO A 13 -6.53 20.18 -9.54
CA PRO A 13 -5.58 19.53 -10.32
C PRO A 13 -6.24 18.94 -11.50
N PRO A 14 -5.51 18.63 -12.37
CA PRO A 14 -5.98 18.08 -13.52
C PRO A 14 -6.70 16.90 -13.20
N GLN A 15 -7.65 16.74 -13.72
CA GLN A 15 -8.28 15.76 -13.41
C GLN A 15 -8.05 14.61 -14.04
N ASN A 16 -7.10 14.17 -14.22
CA ASN A 16 -6.84 12.97 -14.69
C ASN A 16 -7.25 11.94 -13.83
N SER A 17 -7.58 10.79 -14.19
CA SER A 17 -7.85 9.70 -13.34
C SER A 17 -6.71 9.34 -12.54
N PRO A 18 -6.87 8.84 -11.36
CA PRO A 18 -5.77 8.35 -10.58
C PRO A 18 -5.10 7.22 -11.29
N SER A 19 -3.82 7.16 -11.21
CA SER A 19 -3.08 6.17 -11.94
C SER A 19 -2.88 4.88 -11.16
N THR A 20 -3.08 4.86 -9.87
CA THR A 20 -2.86 3.64 -9.09
C THR A 20 -3.96 3.46 -8.07
N LEU A 21 -4.06 2.23 -7.60
CA LEU A 21 -4.99 1.94 -6.51
C LEU A 21 -4.64 2.77 -5.28
N GLY A 22 -3.36 2.95 -5.01
CA GLY A 22 -2.95 3.75 -3.88
C GLY A 22 -3.43 5.17 -3.99
N ASP A 23 -3.38 5.75 -5.18
CA ASP A 23 -3.84 7.11 -5.37
C ASP A 23 -5.34 7.22 -5.13
N VAL A 24 -6.11 6.23 -5.57
CA VAL A 24 -7.54 6.22 -5.34
C VAL A 24 -7.84 6.16 -3.85
N LEU A 25 -7.14 5.29 -3.13
CA LEU A 25 -7.36 5.17 -1.71
C LEU A 25 -6.91 6.41 -0.96
N TYR A 26 -5.80 7.01 -1.39
CA TYR A 26 -5.32 8.22 -0.77
C TYR A 26 -6.34 9.34 -0.91
N ALA A 27 -7.00 9.42 -2.06
CA ALA A 27 -7.99 10.46 -2.27
C ALA A 27 -9.12 10.37 -1.24
N LYS A 28 -9.44 9.17 -0.77
CA LYS A 28 -10.46 9.01 0.25
C LYS A 28 -9.97 9.37 1.63
N LEU A 29 -8.67 9.29 1.86
CA LEU A 29 -8.11 9.57 3.16
C LEU A 29 -7.62 10.99 3.32
N LYS A 30 -7.41 11.70 2.22
CA LYS A 30 -6.71 12.97 2.32
C LYS A 30 -7.36 14.00 3.23
N PRO A 31 -8.66 13.99 3.48
CA PRO A 31 -9.18 14.96 4.43
C PRO A 31 -8.63 14.78 5.83
N LYS A 32 -8.11 13.59 6.13
CA LYS A 32 -7.60 13.30 7.46
C LYS A 32 -6.10 13.25 7.52
N VAL A 33 -5.46 12.84 6.42
CA VAL A 33 -4.02 12.63 6.43
C VAL A 33 -3.43 13.19 5.16
N LEU A 34 -2.44 14.06 5.28
CA LEU A 34 -1.79 14.62 4.12
C LEU A 34 -0.64 13.74 3.69
N GLU A 35 -0.36 13.74 2.40
CA GLU A 35 0.71 12.90 1.87
C GLU A 35 2.06 13.23 2.50
N ARG A 36 2.34 14.49 2.78
CA ARG A 36 3.62 14.83 3.38
C ARG A 36 3.77 14.22 4.77
N ASP A 37 2.64 13.98 5.47
CA ASP A 37 2.70 13.36 6.77
C ASP A 37 3.03 11.89 6.64
N TRP A 38 2.52 11.23 5.61
CA TRP A 38 2.86 9.85 5.35
C TRP A 38 4.34 9.74 4.96
N ALA A 39 4.83 10.67 4.13
CA ALA A 39 6.22 10.66 3.73
C ALA A 39 7.13 10.89 4.92
N ALA A 40 6.72 11.75 5.86
CA ALA A 40 7.50 11.97 7.07
C ALA A 40 7.58 10.70 7.91
N LEU A 41 6.51 9.94 7.97
CA LEU A 41 6.54 8.66 8.69
C LEU A 41 7.53 7.69 8.03
N VAL A 42 7.54 7.63 6.71
CA VAL A 42 8.49 6.75 6.02
C VAL A 42 9.92 7.18 6.29
N GLN A 43 10.18 8.47 6.33
CA GLN A 43 11.50 8.95 6.66
C GLN A 43 11.91 8.56 8.07
N SER A 44 10.99 8.65 9.02
CA SER A 44 11.28 8.22 10.39
C SER A 44 11.53 6.73 10.46
N ILE A 45 10.78 5.95 9.71
CA ILE A 45 10.98 4.50 9.65
C ILE A 45 12.39 4.22 9.10
N ALA A 46 12.80 4.95 8.08
CA ALA A 46 14.12 4.77 7.51
C ALA A 46 15.22 5.05 8.52
N SER A 47 14.94 5.88 9.53
CA SER A 47 15.89 6.17 10.60
C SER A 47 15.78 5.18 11.75
N GLY A 48 14.93 4.18 11.66
CA GLY A 48 14.81 3.17 12.69
C GLY A 48 13.73 3.42 13.73
N ASP A 49 12.77 4.28 13.44
CA ASP A 49 11.73 4.63 14.39
C ASP A 49 10.59 3.62 14.30
N GLU A 50 10.51 2.73 15.28
CA GLU A 50 9.48 1.70 15.29
C GLU A 50 8.10 2.27 15.53
N LEU A 51 7.99 3.37 16.27
CA LEU A 51 6.68 3.95 16.49
C LEU A 51 6.11 4.52 15.20
N ALA A 52 6.96 5.03 14.33
CA ALA A 52 6.51 5.49 13.04
C ALA A 52 5.96 4.33 12.20
N LEU A 53 6.59 3.17 12.30
CA LEU A 53 6.08 1.99 11.59
C LEU A 53 4.72 1.59 12.14
N HIS A 54 4.56 1.62 13.45
CA HIS A 54 3.26 1.31 14.06
C HIS A 54 2.18 2.27 13.59
N ALA A 55 2.52 3.56 13.50
CA ALA A 55 1.55 4.55 13.04
C ALA A 55 1.15 4.28 11.60
N LEU A 56 2.13 4.00 10.75
CA LEU A 56 1.86 3.74 9.34
C LEU A 56 1.03 2.46 9.18
N TYR A 57 1.35 1.45 9.96
CA TYR A 57 0.58 0.20 9.94
C TYR A 57 -0.86 0.47 10.33
N GLY A 58 -1.08 1.24 11.40
CA GLY A 58 -2.44 1.52 11.85
C GLY A 58 -3.27 2.24 10.80
N MET A 59 -2.62 3.09 9.99
CA MET A 59 -3.33 3.87 8.99
C MET A 59 -3.59 3.10 7.71
N SER A 60 -2.79 2.11 7.39
CA SER A 60 -2.82 1.52 6.05
C SER A 60 -3.05 0.02 6.00
N HIS A 61 -2.93 -0.70 7.12
CA HIS A 61 -2.96 -2.17 7.04
C HIS A 61 -4.28 -2.71 6.50
N ARG A 62 -5.38 -2.01 6.73
CA ARG A 62 -6.65 -2.50 6.22
C ARG A 62 -6.70 -2.51 4.72
N PHE A 63 -6.08 -1.52 4.08
CA PHE A 63 -6.06 -1.48 2.62
C PHE A 63 -5.21 -2.61 2.08
N VAL A 64 -4.09 -2.88 2.73
CA VAL A 64 -3.21 -3.97 2.32
C VAL A 64 -3.93 -5.30 2.45
N PHE A 65 -4.57 -5.53 3.61
CA PHE A 65 -5.28 -6.78 3.83
C PHE A 65 -6.41 -6.97 2.82
N THR A 66 -7.15 -5.91 2.54
CA THR A 66 -8.27 -6.02 1.59
C THR A 66 -7.78 -6.40 0.21
N LEU A 67 -6.68 -5.77 -0.24
CA LEU A 67 -6.13 -6.12 -1.53
C LEU A 67 -5.63 -7.57 -1.55
N ALA A 68 -4.93 -7.96 -0.50
CA ALA A 68 -4.42 -9.34 -0.41
C ALA A 68 -5.55 -10.34 -0.41
N MET A 69 -6.66 -10.05 0.29
CA MET A 69 -7.82 -10.94 0.28
C MET A 69 -8.43 -11.05 -1.11
N ARG A 70 -8.50 -9.94 -1.83
CA ARG A 70 -9.06 -9.99 -3.17
C ARG A 70 -8.23 -10.85 -4.10
N ILE A 71 -6.93 -10.82 -3.95
CA ILE A 71 -6.05 -11.56 -4.83
C ILE A 71 -5.97 -13.03 -4.42
N THR A 72 -5.82 -13.31 -3.13
CA THR A 72 -5.54 -14.68 -2.69
C THR A 72 -6.80 -15.45 -2.29
N ALA A 73 -7.88 -14.74 -1.97
CA ALA A 73 -9.13 -15.35 -1.53
C ALA A 73 -8.93 -16.29 -0.33
N ASN A 74 -7.90 -16.02 0.48
CA ASN A 74 -7.58 -16.85 1.62
C ASN A 74 -7.17 -15.94 2.76
N ARG A 75 -7.95 -15.96 3.85
CA ARG A 75 -7.75 -15.03 4.95
C ARG A 75 -6.39 -15.20 5.61
N GLU A 76 -6.00 -16.43 5.84
CA GLU A 76 -4.73 -16.67 6.50
C GLU A 76 -3.57 -16.20 5.64
N THR A 77 -3.63 -16.47 4.35
CA THR A 77 -2.60 -16.00 3.44
C THR A 77 -2.60 -14.47 3.37
N ALA A 78 -3.77 -13.85 3.37
CA ALA A 78 -3.85 -12.40 3.33
C ALA A 78 -3.26 -11.77 4.57
N GLU A 79 -3.43 -12.41 5.73
CA GLU A 79 -2.84 -11.91 6.96
C GLU A 79 -1.32 -12.00 6.91
N GLU A 80 -0.80 -13.10 6.38
CA GLU A 80 0.64 -13.27 6.25
C GLU A 80 1.23 -12.26 5.27
N VAL A 81 0.54 -12.05 4.15
CA VAL A 81 1.00 -11.07 3.17
C VAL A 81 1.03 -9.67 3.80
N THR A 82 0.03 -9.34 4.59
CA THR A 82 -0.01 -8.03 5.23
C THR A 82 1.20 -7.82 6.13
N LEU A 83 1.53 -8.81 6.92
CA LEU A 83 2.70 -8.71 7.79
C LEU A 83 3.98 -8.61 6.97
N ASP A 84 4.09 -9.38 5.90
CA ASP A 84 5.28 -9.35 5.07
C ASP A 84 5.46 -7.99 4.40
N VAL A 85 4.36 -7.36 4.02
CA VAL A 85 4.44 -6.05 3.39
C VAL A 85 5.02 -5.03 4.35
N PHE A 86 4.57 -5.03 5.61
CA PHE A 86 5.08 -4.04 6.55
C PHE A 86 6.48 -4.35 7.00
N HIS A 87 6.87 -5.62 6.95
CA HIS A 87 8.25 -5.98 7.16
C HIS A 87 9.12 -5.43 6.02
N ASP A 88 8.62 -5.50 4.79
CA ASP A 88 9.31 -4.90 3.65
C ASP A 88 9.36 -3.39 3.77
N VAL A 89 8.30 -2.76 4.26
CA VAL A 89 8.29 -1.32 4.46
C VAL A 89 9.43 -0.94 5.42
N TRP A 90 9.57 -1.69 6.50
CA TRP A 90 10.64 -1.44 7.45
C TRP A 90 12.01 -1.53 6.78
N ARG A 91 12.22 -2.54 5.98
CA ARG A 91 13.52 -2.75 5.37
C ARG A 91 13.81 -1.81 4.21
N ARG A 92 12.76 -1.36 3.51
CA ARG A 92 12.94 -0.59 2.28
C ARG A 92 12.61 0.88 2.42
N ALA A 93 12.31 1.34 3.62
CA ALA A 93 11.88 2.72 3.81
C ALA A 93 12.88 3.72 3.27
N SER A 94 14.18 3.44 3.40
CA SER A 94 15.18 4.37 2.93
C SER A 94 15.22 4.48 1.41
N GLY A 95 14.64 3.53 0.71
CA GLY A 95 14.60 3.57 -0.75
C GLY A 95 13.34 4.21 -1.30
N TYR A 96 12.41 4.63 -0.45
CA TYR A 96 11.21 5.27 -0.95
C TYR A 96 11.54 6.65 -1.52
N ASP A 97 11.04 6.92 -2.70
CA ASP A 97 11.27 8.19 -3.37
C ASP A 97 9.93 8.85 -3.65
N PRO A 98 9.63 9.99 -3.03
CA PRO A 98 8.34 10.65 -3.26
C PRO A 98 8.08 11.02 -4.72
N ALA A 99 9.13 11.15 -5.51
CA ALA A 99 8.95 11.47 -6.92
C ALA A 99 8.29 10.34 -7.68
N ASN A 100 8.29 9.13 -7.14
CA ASN A 100 7.74 7.97 -7.83
C ASN A 100 6.34 7.61 -7.38
N GLY A 101 5.68 8.45 -6.61
CA GLY A 101 4.29 8.21 -6.24
C GLY A 101 4.05 8.41 -4.76
N THR A 102 2.81 8.18 -4.36
CA THR A 102 2.42 8.37 -2.97
C THR A 102 2.90 7.22 -2.11
N VAL A 103 2.96 7.44 -0.82
CA VAL A 103 3.34 6.39 0.12
C VAL A 103 2.35 5.23 0.04
N LEU A 104 1.04 5.53 0.03
CA LEU A 104 0.07 4.45 -0.02
C LEU A 104 0.19 3.67 -1.32
N GLY A 105 0.44 4.36 -2.44
CA GLY A 105 0.67 3.66 -3.71
C GLY A 105 1.88 2.75 -3.65
N TRP A 106 2.95 3.22 -3.03
CA TRP A 106 4.16 2.44 -2.86
C TRP A 106 3.90 1.18 -2.03
N ILE A 107 3.17 1.34 -0.93
CA ILE A 107 2.81 0.20 -0.09
C ILE A 107 1.92 -0.78 -0.84
N MET A 108 0.93 -0.27 -1.56
CA MET A 108 -0.03 -1.13 -2.26
C MET A 108 0.63 -1.88 -3.41
N ASN A 109 1.64 -1.29 -4.04
CA ASN A 109 2.38 -2.02 -5.07
C ASN A 109 3.14 -3.20 -4.48
N GLN A 110 3.72 -3.02 -3.29
CA GLN A 110 4.37 -4.13 -2.61
C GLN A 110 3.36 -5.19 -2.23
N ALA A 111 2.19 -4.77 -1.76
CA ALA A 111 1.14 -5.71 -1.38
C ALA A 111 0.68 -6.54 -2.57
N ARG A 112 0.52 -5.88 -3.71
CA ARG A 112 0.08 -6.59 -4.90
C ARG A 112 1.11 -7.62 -5.34
N SER A 113 2.37 -7.25 -5.37
CA SER A 113 3.42 -8.17 -5.75
C SER A 113 3.49 -9.37 -4.83
N ARG A 114 3.43 -9.12 -3.53
CA ARG A 114 3.50 -10.21 -2.56
C ARG A 114 2.30 -11.13 -2.66
N ALA A 115 1.12 -10.55 -2.83
CA ALA A 115 -0.11 -11.36 -2.91
C ALA A 115 -0.11 -12.22 -4.17
N ILE A 116 0.33 -11.67 -5.29
CA ILE A 116 0.40 -12.43 -6.53
C ILE A 116 1.40 -13.55 -6.40
N ASP A 117 2.56 -13.28 -5.79
CA ASP A 117 3.56 -14.32 -5.61
C ASP A 117 3.04 -15.44 -4.72
N ARG A 118 2.31 -15.10 -3.65
CA ARG A 118 1.75 -16.12 -2.79
C ARG A 118 0.68 -16.92 -3.50
N LEU A 119 -0.14 -16.26 -4.31
CA LEU A 119 -1.17 -16.96 -5.06
C LEU A 119 -0.53 -17.96 -6.01
N ARG A 120 0.52 -17.57 -6.69
CA ARG A 120 1.22 -18.47 -7.60
C ARG A 120 1.87 -19.63 -6.87
N PHE A 121 2.48 -19.35 -5.72
CA PHE A 121 3.10 -20.40 -4.92
C PHE A 121 2.06 -21.40 -4.45
N GLU A 122 0.93 -20.92 -3.96
CA GLU A 122 -0.11 -21.79 -3.44
C GLU A 122 -0.76 -22.61 -4.56
N SER A 123 -0.89 -22.03 -5.74
CA SER A 123 -1.43 -22.76 -6.87
C SER A 123 -0.49 -23.90 -7.28
N ARG A 124 0.80 -23.65 -7.30
CA ARG A 124 1.77 -24.69 -7.64
C ARG A 124 1.79 -25.78 -6.58
N LYS A 125 1.66 -25.39 -5.33
CA LYS A 125 1.65 -26.33 -4.23
C LYS A 125 0.41 -27.23 -4.31
N SER A 126 -0.74 -26.66 -4.61
CA SER A 126 -1.96 -27.45 -4.76
C SER A 126 -1.87 -28.41 -5.92
N ALA A 127 -1.34 -27.95 -7.05
CA ALA A 127 -1.20 -28.82 -8.21
C ALA A 127 -0.26 -29.99 -7.92
N ALA A 128 0.82 -29.73 -7.21
CA ALA A 128 1.75 -30.78 -6.86
C ALA A 128 1.11 -31.80 -5.92
N THR A 129 0.33 -31.32 -4.96
CA THR A 129 -0.34 -32.19 -4.02
C THR A 129 -1.38 -33.04 -4.74
N GLU A 130 -2.12 -32.47 -5.67
CA GLU A 130 -3.08 -33.23 -6.42
C GLU A 130 -2.42 -34.28 -7.29
N ALA A 131 -1.33 -33.93 -7.93
CA ALA A 131 -0.62 -34.88 -8.77
C ALA A 131 -0.14 -36.06 -7.94
N MET A 132 0.33 -35.80 -6.73
CA MET A 132 0.79 -36.88 -5.88
C MET A 132 -0.34 -37.75 -5.37
N SER A 133 -1.48 -37.14 -5.07
CA SER A 133 -2.55 -37.93 -4.50
C SER A 133 -3.34 -38.69 -5.56
N SER A 134 -3.14 -38.41 -6.84
CA SER A 134 -3.83 -39.17 -7.86
C SER A 134 -3.13 -40.47 -8.17
N HIS A 135 -2.03 -40.78 -7.51
CA HIS A 135 -1.41 -42.07 -7.62
C HIS A 135 -1.89 -42.98 -6.50
#